data_b060a7104f55ed16b14c5a12bd03c254
#
_entry.id   b060a7104f55ed16b14c5a12bd03c254
#
_cell.length_a   1.000
_cell.length_b   1.000
_cell.length_c   1.000
_cell.angle_alpha   90.00
_cell.angle_beta   90.00
_cell.angle_gamma   90.00
#
_symmetry.space_group_name_H-M   'P 1'
#
loop_
_entity.id
_entity.type
_entity.pdbx_description
1 polymer ?
#
loop_
_entity_poly.entity_id
_entity_poly.type
_entity_poly.pdbx_seq_one_letter_code
_entity_poly.pdbx_strand_id
1 'polypeptide(L)'
;ISQDIDADYDALKLQGGYDHNWEVFCNPCATLTDPASGRCLCVYTDCPGIQFYSGNYLNDQGKDGVHYGRNSGMALETQFYPDCLHHPDWDQPVTKANTVYKSETVYRFSCK
;
A
#
# COMPACT_ATOMS: atom_id res chain seq x y z
N ILE A 1 7.35 0.63 11.00
CA ILE A 1 7.06 -0.67 10.32
C ILE A 1 7.78 -1.79 11.07
N SER A 2 9.09 -1.73 11.20
CA SER A 2 9.88 -2.79 11.85
C SER A 2 9.50 -3.07 13.32
N GLN A 3 8.93 -2.10 14.01
CA GLN A 3 8.53 -2.21 15.41
C GLN A 3 7.50 -3.33 15.63
N ASP A 4 6.53 -3.47 14.73
CA ASP A 4 5.36 -4.32 14.93
C ASP A 4 5.15 -5.37 13.83
N ILE A 5 6.07 -5.49 12.86
CA ILE A 5 5.91 -6.41 11.72
C ILE A 5 5.83 -7.88 12.15
N ASP A 6 6.49 -8.23 13.26
CA ASP A 6 6.50 -9.56 13.84
C ASP A 6 5.66 -9.64 15.14
N ALA A 7 4.75 -8.68 15.35
CA ALA A 7 3.90 -8.65 16.53
C ALA A 7 2.97 -9.88 16.60
N ASP A 8 2.64 -10.29 17.83
CA ASP A 8 1.73 -11.38 18.11
C ASP A 8 0.27 -10.99 17.82
N TYR A 9 -0.01 -10.74 16.52
CA TYR A 9 -1.29 -10.35 16.01
C TYR A 9 -1.67 -11.26 14.83
N ASP A 10 -2.84 -11.87 14.87
CA ASP A 10 -3.22 -12.93 13.93
C ASP A 10 -3.15 -12.52 12.46
N ALA A 11 -3.58 -11.29 12.14
CA ALA A 11 -3.54 -10.80 10.76
C ALA A 11 -2.09 -10.70 10.22
N LEU A 12 -1.14 -10.26 11.05
CA LEU A 12 0.28 -10.21 10.67
C LEU A 12 0.87 -11.62 10.53
N LYS A 13 0.52 -12.53 11.44
CA LYS A 13 0.99 -13.92 11.38
C LYS A 13 0.50 -14.64 10.13
N LEU A 14 -0.77 -14.46 9.77
CA LEU A 14 -1.36 -15.10 8.60
C LEU A 14 -0.66 -14.69 7.30
N GLN A 15 -0.23 -13.43 7.21
CA GLN A 15 0.44 -12.87 6.03
C GLN A 15 1.96 -12.86 6.14
N GLY A 16 2.51 -13.22 7.29
CA GLY A 16 3.95 -13.12 7.55
C GLY A 16 4.47 -11.68 7.53
N GLY A 17 3.65 -10.71 7.89
CA GLY A 17 3.93 -9.27 7.88
C GLY A 17 2.71 -8.46 7.46
N TYR A 18 2.92 -7.22 7.04
CA TYR A 18 1.83 -6.39 6.55
C TYR A 18 1.42 -6.78 5.13
N ASP A 19 0.12 -6.97 4.94
CA ASP A 19 -0.57 -7.08 3.65
C ASP A 19 -2.05 -6.74 3.89
N HIS A 20 -2.29 -5.46 4.21
CA HIS A 20 -3.58 -5.01 4.72
C HIS A 20 -4.04 -3.76 4.00
N ASN A 21 -5.35 -3.66 3.77
CA ASN A 21 -5.99 -2.44 3.32
C ASN A 21 -6.28 -1.52 4.52
N TRP A 22 -5.92 -0.26 4.38
CA TRP A 22 -6.19 0.80 5.34
C TRP A 22 -7.20 1.77 4.75
N GLU A 23 -8.13 2.23 5.55
CA GLU A 23 -9.10 3.24 5.16
C GLU A 23 -8.43 4.61 5.06
N VAL A 24 -8.74 5.37 4.01
CA VAL A 24 -8.19 6.70 3.77
C VAL A 24 -9.13 7.77 4.32
N PHE A 25 -8.71 8.46 5.37
CA PHE A 25 -9.49 9.55 5.99
C PHE A 25 -8.98 10.94 5.65
N CYS A 26 -7.73 11.06 5.19
CA CYS A 26 -7.09 12.35 4.91
C CYS A 26 -5.94 12.20 3.91
N ASN A 27 -5.47 13.32 3.40
CA ASN A 27 -4.27 13.37 2.56
C ASN A 27 -3.17 14.24 3.21
N PRO A 28 -1.90 13.80 3.21
CA PRO A 28 -1.43 12.52 2.63
C PRO A 28 -2.03 11.32 3.38
N CYS A 29 -2.43 10.28 2.62
CA CYS A 29 -2.97 9.05 3.18
C CYS A 29 -1.87 8.13 3.76
N ALA A 30 -0.65 8.28 3.30
CA ALA A 30 0.52 7.60 3.85
C ALA A 30 1.77 8.47 3.75
N THR A 31 2.65 8.33 4.74
CA THR A 31 3.99 8.93 4.73
C THR A 31 5.00 7.88 5.12
N LEU A 32 5.99 7.66 4.26
CA LEU A 32 7.10 6.76 4.49
C LEU A 32 8.38 7.57 4.58
N THR A 33 9.15 7.39 5.65
CA THR A 33 10.41 8.10 5.86
C THR A 33 11.52 7.13 6.22
N ASP A 34 12.65 7.28 5.56
CA ASP A 34 13.91 6.62 5.96
C ASP A 34 14.75 7.63 6.75
N PRO A 35 14.91 7.43 8.07
CA PRO A 35 15.66 8.35 8.91
C PRO A 35 17.15 8.40 8.57
N ALA A 36 17.70 7.32 8.01
CA ALA A 36 19.12 7.23 7.69
C ALA A 36 19.51 8.08 6.47
N SER A 37 18.66 8.06 5.44
CA SER A 37 18.92 8.82 4.21
C SER A 37 18.17 10.16 4.13
N GLY A 38 17.20 10.41 5.03
CA GLY A 38 16.30 11.56 4.98
C GLY A 38 15.23 11.48 3.87
N ARG A 39 15.19 10.39 3.09
CA ARG A 39 14.20 10.23 2.02
C ARG A 39 12.81 10.10 2.59
N CYS A 40 11.87 10.78 1.96
CA CYS A 40 10.47 10.77 2.35
C CYS A 40 9.59 10.60 1.11
N LEU A 41 8.57 9.76 1.23
CA LEU A 41 7.49 9.58 0.27
C LEU A 41 6.18 9.93 0.96
N CYS A 42 5.42 10.88 0.39
CA CYS A 42 4.04 11.13 0.77
C CYS A 42 3.11 10.69 -0.35
N VAL A 43 2.08 9.93 -0.01
CA VAL A 43 1.06 9.43 -0.94
C VAL A 43 -0.23 10.20 -0.73
N TYR A 44 -0.81 10.67 -1.84
CA TYR A 44 -2.11 11.34 -1.87
C TYR A 44 -3.00 10.58 -2.84
N THR A 45 -4.28 10.42 -2.54
CA THR A 45 -5.22 9.71 -3.41
C THR A 45 -6.65 10.18 -3.19
N ASP A 46 -7.47 10.01 -4.20
CA ASP A 46 -8.93 10.09 -4.14
C ASP A 46 -9.60 8.71 -3.94
N CYS A 47 -8.80 7.64 -3.86
CA CYS A 47 -9.31 6.31 -3.53
C CYS A 47 -9.67 6.18 -2.05
N PRO A 48 -10.68 5.34 -1.70
CA PRO A 48 -11.12 5.15 -0.32
C PRO A 48 -10.14 4.35 0.54
N GLY A 49 -9.24 3.58 -0.07
CA GLY A 49 -8.31 2.70 0.63
C GLY A 49 -6.89 2.73 0.08
N ILE A 50 -5.98 2.26 0.90
CA ILE A 50 -4.58 2.02 0.53
C ILE A 50 -4.11 0.69 1.12
N GLN A 51 -3.66 -0.23 0.26
CA GLN A 51 -3.02 -1.46 0.68
C GLN A 51 -1.56 -1.18 1.01
N PHE A 52 -1.13 -1.63 2.17
CA PHE A 52 0.29 -1.66 2.53
C PHE A 52 0.77 -3.11 2.56
N TYR A 53 1.71 -3.44 1.67
CA TYR A 53 2.36 -4.73 1.59
C TYR A 53 3.85 -4.57 1.91
N SER A 54 4.34 -5.35 2.87
CA SER A 54 5.73 -5.25 3.35
C SER A 54 6.70 -6.22 2.65
N GLY A 55 6.34 -6.73 1.47
CA GLY A 55 7.22 -7.60 0.69
C GLY A 55 7.42 -8.99 1.30
N ASN A 56 6.40 -9.54 1.95
CA ASN A 56 6.46 -10.76 2.76
C ASN A 56 6.90 -11.99 1.95
N TYR A 57 6.53 -12.04 0.68
CA TYR A 57 6.76 -13.17 -0.23
C TYR A 57 7.75 -12.85 -1.36
N LEU A 58 8.46 -11.72 -1.28
CA LEU A 58 9.48 -11.40 -2.28
C LEU A 58 10.57 -12.46 -2.27
N ASN A 59 10.85 -12.98 -3.47
CA ASN A 59 11.90 -13.97 -3.73
C ASN A 59 12.27 -13.91 -5.21
N ASP A 60 12.67 -12.74 -5.71
CA ASP A 60 12.89 -12.48 -7.11
C ASP A 60 14.31 -12.05 -7.41
N GLN A 61 14.74 -12.33 -8.64
CA GLN A 61 16.01 -11.87 -9.16
C GLN A 61 15.80 -10.54 -9.91
N GLY A 62 16.38 -9.48 -9.38
CA GLY A 62 16.32 -8.15 -9.96
C GLY A 62 17.44 -7.90 -10.98
N LYS A 63 17.63 -6.61 -11.28
CA LYS A 63 18.69 -6.16 -12.20
C LYS A 63 20.07 -6.52 -11.65
N ASP A 64 21.01 -6.76 -12.56
CA ASP A 64 22.40 -7.04 -12.24
C ASP A 64 22.62 -8.25 -11.30
N GLY A 65 21.68 -9.20 -11.30
CA GLY A 65 21.76 -10.40 -10.49
C GLY A 65 21.48 -10.19 -8.99
N VAL A 66 20.99 -9.01 -8.60
CA VAL A 66 20.61 -8.74 -7.21
C VAL A 66 19.38 -9.56 -6.84
N HIS A 67 19.47 -10.31 -5.76
CA HIS A 67 18.33 -11.06 -5.22
C HIS A 67 17.51 -10.19 -4.27
N TYR A 68 16.22 -10.10 -4.54
CA TYR A 68 15.24 -9.44 -3.65
C TYR A 68 14.50 -10.50 -2.85
N GLY A 69 14.89 -10.68 -1.61
CA GLY A 69 14.25 -11.58 -0.67
C GLY A 69 13.14 -10.91 0.14
N ARG A 70 12.60 -11.64 1.12
CA ARG A 70 11.55 -11.16 2.02
C ARG A 70 11.90 -9.78 2.60
N ASN A 71 10.92 -8.87 2.58
CA ASN A 71 10.99 -7.51 3.10
C ASN A 71 12.05 -6.60 2.43
N SER A 72 12.60 -6.97 1.28
CA SER A 72 13.53 -6.10 0.54
C SER A 72 12.85 -4.98 -0.27
N GLY A 73 11.53 -4.95 -0.27
CA GLY A 73 10.71 -3.90 -0.87
C GLY A 73 9.34 -3.83 -0.20
N MET A 74 8.57 -2.81 -0.55
CA MET A 74 7.20 -2.64 -0.08
C MET A 74 6.34 -2.00 -1.15
N ALA A 75 5.02 -2.22 -1.07
CA ALA A 75 4.05 -1.58 -1.94
C ALA A 75 3.06 -0.73 -1.15
N LEU A 76 2.66 0.39 -1.74
CA LEU A 76 1.59 1.28 -1.30
C LEU A 76 0.60 1.41 -2.45
N GLU A 77 -0.53 0.72 -2.35
CA GLU A 77 -1.46 0.49 -3.46
C GLU A 77 -2.79 1.18 -3.16
N THR A 78 -3.04 2.30 -3.83
CA THR A 78 -4.31 3.03 -3.67
C THR A 78 -5.42 2.32 -4.43
N GLN A 79 -6.53 2.03 -3.77
CA GLN A 79 -7.56 1.14 -4.29
C GLN A 79 -8.92 1.34 -3.64
N PHE A 80 -9.95 0.72 -4.22
CA PHE A 80 -11.19 0.40 -3.52
C PHE A 80 -10.94 -0.76 -2.55
N TYR A 81 -11.80 -0.89 -1.53
CA TYR A 81 -11.63 -1.95 -0.55
C TYR A 81 -11.76 -3.34 -1.19
N PRO A 82 -10.93 -4.31 -0.79
CA PRO A 82 -11.15 -5.71 -1.16
C PRO A 82 -12.57 -6.13 -0.83
N ASP A 83 -13.16 -6.95 -1.71
CA ASP A 83 -14.52 -7.48 -1.57
C ASP A 83 -15.66 -6.44 -1.58
N CYS A 84 -15.40 -5.19 -1.97
CA CYS A 84 -16.39 -4.11 -1.93
C CYS A 84 -17.66 -4.40 -2.76
N LEU A 85 -17.61 -5.27 -3.76
CA LEU A 85 -18.78 -5.64 -4.55
C LEU A 85 -19.84 -6.40 -3.74
N HIS A 86 -19.47 -7.05 -2.65
CA HIS A 86 -20.38 -7.70 -1.71
C HIS A 86 -20.86 -6.76 -0.58
N HIS A 87 -20.34 -5.54 -0.55
CA HIS A 87 -20.69 -4.51 0.44
C HIS A 87 -21.27 -3.28 -0.26
N PRO A 88 -22.58 -3.28 -0.61
CA PRO A 88 -23.18 -2.22 -1.44
C PRO A 88 -23.22 -0.84 -0.77
N ASP A 89 -22.97 -0.77 0.52
CA ASP A 89 -22.81 0.45 1.32
C ASP A 89 -21.40 1.07 1.24
N TRP A 90 -20.45 0.35 0.64
CA TRP A 90 -19.10 0.86 0.40
C TRP A 90 -18.98 1.51 -0.99
N ASP A 91 -17.92 2.31 -1.16
CA ASP A 91 -17.58 2.83 -2.48
C ASP A 91 -17.34 1.71 -3.48
N GLN A 92 -17.98 1.82 -4.66
CA GLN A 92 -18.02 0.76 -5.65
C GLN A 92 -17.11 1.06 -6.84
N PRO A 93 -16.23 0.11 -7.27
CA PRO A 93 -15.34 0.26 -8.41
C PRO A 93 -16.07 0.04 -9.75
N VAL A 94 -17.40 0.25 -9.80
CA VAL A 94 -18.22 -0.06 -10.96
C VAL A 94 -18.40 1.16 -11.83
N THR A 95 -17.83 1.14 -13.03
CA THR A 95 -18.01 2.17 -14.04
C THR A 95 -19.08 1.76 -15.04
N LYS A 96 -20.13 2.56 -15.20
CA LYS A 96 -21.20 2.31 -16.16
C LYS A 96 -20.69 2.48 -17.59
N ALA A 97 -21.29 1.75 -18.52
CA ALA A 97 -20.99 1.92 -19.94
C ALA A 97 -21.14 3.40 -20.36
N ASN A 98 -20.26 3.88 -21.21
CA ASN A 98 -20.20 5.26 -21.72
C ASN A 98 -19.95 6.34 -20.65
N THR A 99 -19.46 5.98 -19.46
CA THR A 99 -18.95 6.93 -18.47
C THR A 99 -17.43 6.89 -18.40
N VAL A 100 -16.83 8.00 -17.99
CA VAL A 100 -15.37 8.08 -17.82
C VAL A 100 -15.05 7.88 -16.35
N TYR A 101 -14.24 6.87 -16.06
CA TYR A 101 -13.59 6.74 -14.75
C TYR A 101 -12.39 7.67 -14.67
N LYS A 102 -12.25 8.39 -13.57
CA LYS A 102 -11.07 9.21 -13.26
C LYS A 102 -10.67 8.93 -11.83
N SER A 103 -9.39 8.77 -11.62
CA SER A 103 -8.77 8.66 -10.30
C SER A 103 -7.40 9.32 -10.33
N GLU A 104 -6.98 9.86 -9.21
CA GLU A 104 -5.66 10.49 -9.09
C GLU A 104 -4.93 9.95 -7.87
N THR A 105 -3.71 9.49 -8.09
CA THR A 105 -2.76 9.14 -7.02
C THR A 105 -1.46 9.88 -7.27
N VAL A 106 -0.97 10.60 -6.26
CA VAL A 106 0.26 11.38 -6.32
C VAL A 106 1.28 10.82 -5.33
N TYR A 107 2.43 10.42 -5.84
CA TYR A 107 3.60 10.03 -5.05
C TYR A 107 4.58 11.20 -5.02
N ARG A 108 4.67 11.88 -3.88
CA ARG A 108 5.59 13.02 -3.70
C ARG A 108 6.84 12.57 -2.96
N PHE A 109 7.97 12.61 -3.65
CA PHE A 109 9.28 12.31 -3.09
C PHE A 109 9.96 13.59 -2.62
N SER A 110 10.66 13.51 -1.48
CA SER A 110 11.48 14.59 -0.93
C SER A 110 12.66 14.01 -0.14
N CYS A 111 13.61 14.86 0.20
CA CYS A 111 14.73 14.55 1.09
C CYS A 111 14.84 15.69 2.10
N LYS A 112 14.91 15.39 3.38
CA LYS A 112 15.06 16.35 4.48
C LYS A 112 16.46 16.28 5.05
#